data_33766101da61c845e466bab99a8bfd82
#
_entry.id   33766101da61c845e466bab99a8bfd82
#
_cell.length_a   1.000
_cell.length_b   1.000
_cell.length_c   1.000
_cell.angle_alpha   90.00
_cell.angle_beta   90.00
_cell.angle_gamma   90.00
#
_symmetry.space_group_name_H-M   'P 1'
#
loop_
_entity.id
_entity.type
_entity.pdbx_description
1 polymer ?
#
loop_
_entity_poly.entity_id
_entity_poly.type
_entity_poly.pdbx_seq_one_letter_code
_entity_poly.pdbx_strand_id
1 'polypeptide(L)'
;MDVRAQIVMVFNLDKCIGCHTCSISCKNIWTDRKGAEYMWWNNVETKPGVGYPKQWENQERFKGGWVVDGSKLKLKAMGKGPTLANMFFQPNMPKMEDYYEPFDFDYGNLAGAKEGDDQPVAEAFSQISGKKIDEIQGGPNWDDDLSGSQIYAAKDSNLQDKQVIDSYDSMFMQYLPRICNHCLNPACAASCPSRAIYKRGEDGIVLVDQEVCKGWRFCTSACPYKKVYFNWQSGKAEKCIFCYPRVETGQCNACAHSCVGRIRYVGVLLYDADGVEAAALKKDDELVEAHRSLILDPSDPAVAEGARKNGVSDQWLEAAVKSPVYTLVKEFGLAMPLHPEFRTVPMAYYIPSLSPVLSVWGDTHKLLEHGMIPALETLRVPIGYLASLLSGGNHRVIEEALKKLIALRVFMRGENLKLPVDPAVLQEAGLDEAAAKRLYRLFTVAGYNERNVIPAQQREMQDPQKRRQTAGFGILKKTRGDK
;
A
#
# COMPACT_ATOMS: atom_id res chain seq x y z
N MET A 1 16.98 -10.80 19.90
CA MET A 1 15.89 -9.95 19.35
C MET A 1 16.48 -8.57 19.04
N ASP A 2 16.49 -8.19 17.78
CA ASP A 2 16.96 -6.87 17.31
C ASP A 2 15.75 -5.96 17.10
N VAL A 3 15.38 -5.21 18.14
CA VAL A 3 14.19 -4.34 18.12
C VAL A 3 14.47 -3.07 17.33
N ARG A 4 13.64 -2.82 16.31
CA ARG A 4 13.75 -1.65 15.45
C ARG A 4 12.42 -0.93 15.33
N ALA A 5 12.49 0.35 14.98
CA ALA A 5 11.32 1.16 14.72
C ALA A 5 11.14 1.42 13.22
N GLN A 6 9.88 1.48 12.78
CA GLN A 6 9.54 1.93 11.44
C GLN A 6 8.28 2.76 11.44
N ILE A 7 8.28 3.81 10.62
CA ILE A 7 7.06 4.55 10.29
C ILE A 7 6.25 3.79 9.24
N VAL A 8 4.95 3.69 9.46
CA VAL A 8 4.05 2.80 8.73
C VAL A 8 2.74 3.49 8.40
N MET A 9 2.06 3.04 7.36
CA MET A 9 0.75 3.56 6.98
C MET A 9 -0.29 2.43 6.89
N VAL A 10 -1.47 2.67 7.44
CA VAL A 10 -2.67 1.84 7.22
C VAL A 10 -3.66 2.59 6.35
N PHE A 11 -4.30 1.86 5.45
CA PHE A 11 -5.37 2.35 4.56
C PHE A 11 -6.68 1.64 4.90
N ASN A 12 -7.70 2.40 5.24
CA ASN A 12 -9.03 1.84 5.41
C ASN A 12 -9.79 1.90 4.08
N LEU A 13 -9.79 0.77 3.34
CA LEU A 13 -10.42 0.69 2.02
C LEU A 13 -11.95 0.84 2.09
N ASP A 14 -12.54 0.45 3.22
CA ASP A 14 -13.97 0.53 3.47
C ASP A 14 -14.52 1.98 3.46
N LYS A 15 -13.63 2.95 3.62
CA LYS A 15 -13.95 4.38 3.62
C LYS A 15 -13.42 5.13 2.38
N CYS A 16 -12.67 4.47 1.51
CA CYS A 16 -12.10 5.10 0.34
C CYS A 16 -13.19 5.38 -0.69
N ILE A 17 -13.31 6.64 -1.12
CA ILE A 17 -14.31 7.08 -2.11
C ILE A 17 -13.72 7.30 -3.50
N GLY A 18 -12.46 6.94 -3.73
CA GLY A 18 -11.82 7.09 -5.04
C GLY A 18 -11.63 8.54 -5.52
N CYS A 19 -11.60 9.52 -4.64
CA CYS A 19 -11.54 10.95 -5.03
C CYS A 19 -10.20 11.41 -5.61
N HIS A 20 -9.17 10.57 -5.62
CA HIS A 20 -7.83 10.80 -6.17
C HIS A 20 -7.05 12.02 -5.63
N THR A 21 -7.61 12.82 -4.70
CA THR A 21 -6.94 13.99 -4.13
C THR A 21 -5.55 13.65 -3.58
N CYS A 22 -5.38 12.47 -2.98
CA CYS A 22 -4.09 11.99 -2.49
C CYS A 22 -3.08 11.72 -3.61
N SER A 23 -3.53 11.30 -4.80
CA SER A 23 -2.69 11.07 -5.97
C SER A 23 -2.21 12.38 -6.55
N ILE A 24 -3.12 13.34 -6.74
CA ILE A 24 -2.82 14.67 -7.29
C ILE A 24 -1.87 15.45 -6.35
N SER A 25 -2.15 15.45 -5.04
CA SER A 25 -1.26 16.12 -4.07
C SER A 25 0.15 15.53 -4.08
N CYS A 26 0.28 14.21 -4.20
CA CYS A 26 1.58 13.56 -4.30
C CYS A 26 2.27 13.91 -5.63
N LYS A 27 1.52 13.94 -6.74
CA LYS A 27 2.01 14.29 -8.07
C LYS A 27 2.59 15.71 -8.07
N ASN A 28 1.82 16.68 -7.65
CA ASN A 28 2.19 18.10 -7.68
C ASN A 28 3.42 18.40 -6.80
N ILE A 29 3.58 17.69 -5.67
CA ILE A 29 4.72 17.94 -4.77
C ILE A 29 5.99 17.24 -5.25
N TRP A 30 5.89 16.04 -5.80
CA TRP A 30 7.06 15.18 -5.97
C TRP A 30 7.39 14.80 -7.41
N THR A 31 6.39 14.64 -8.28
CA THR A 31 6.59 14.06 -9.61
C THR A 31 6.09 14.94 -10.76
N ASP A 32 5.69 16.16 -10.47
CA ASP A 32 5.39 17.17 -11.48
C ASP A 32 6.68 17.86 -11.93
N ARG A 33 7.48 17.12 -12.71
CA ARG A 33 8.77 17.58 -13.22
C ARG A 33 9.25 16.70 -14.37
N LYS A 34 10.18 17.26 -15.17
CA LYS A 34 10.71 16.62 -16.37
C LYS A 34 11.31 15.24 -16.10
N GLY A 35 10.91 14.27 -16.92
CA GLY A 35 11.29 12.86 -16.83
C GLY A 35 10.51 12.04 -15.79
N ALA A 36 9.62 12.68 -15.03
CA ALA A 36 8.78 12.03 -14.04
C ALA A 36 7.27 12.14 -14.35
N GLU A 37 6.92 12.62 -15.56
CA GLU A 37 5.54 12.89 -15.99
C GLU A 37 4.64 11.66 -15.87
N TYR A 38 5.15 10.47 -16.24
CA TYR A 38 4.42 9.21 -16.15
C TYR A 38 4.43 8.58 -14.76
N MET A 39 5.20 9.11 -13.80
CA MET A 39 5.35 8.52 -12.47
C MET A 39 4.21 8.93 -11.55
N TRP A 40 3.57 7.94 -10.96
CA TRP A 40 2.59 8.13 -9.89
C TRP A 40 3.06 7.38 -8.64
N TRP A 41 3.77 8.08 -7.75
CA TRP A 41 4.24 7.49 -6.49
C TRP A 41 3.10 7.06 -5.58
N ASN A 42 2.02 7.84 -5.58
CA ASN A 42 0.74 7.45 -5.04
C ASN A 42 -0.29 7.45 -6.18
N ASN A 43 -1.02 6.38 -6.33
CA ASN A 43 -2.18 6.27 -7.21
C ASN A 43 -3.31 5.53 -6.47
N VAL A 44 -4.51 5.63 -6.96
CA VAL A 44 -5.68 4.88 -6.48
C VAL A 44 -6.18 4.05 -7.63
N GLU A 45 -6.32 2.76 -7.41
CA GLU A 45 -6.83 1.80 -8.39
C GLU A 45 -8.21 1.34 -7.97
N THR A 46 -9.09 1.09 -8.94
CA THR A 46 -10.32 0.37 -8.67
C THR A 46 -10.05 -1.13 -8.76
N LYS A 47 -10.57 -1.91 -7.84
CA LYS A 47 -10.41 -3.36 -7.77
C LYS A 47 -11.77 -4.06 -7.65
N PRO A 48 -11.98 -5.12 -8.46
CA PRO A 48 -11.12 -5.68 -9.52
C PRO A 48 -10.83 -4.69 -10.66
N GLY A 49 -9.62 -4.74 -11.24
CA GLY A 49 -9.21 -3.82 -12.30
C GLY A 49 -7.78 -3.98 -12.77
N VAL A 50 -7.38 -3.16 -13.73
CA VAL A 50 -6.11 -3.30 -14.47
C VAL A 50 -4.91 -2.88 -13.64
N GLY A 51 -5.04 -1.80 -12.85
CA GLY A 51 -3.94 -1.25 -12.06
C GLY A 51 -2.92 -0.42 -12.84
N TYR A 52 -1.90 0.12 -12.13
CA TYR A 52 -0.85 0.97 -12.69
C TYR A 52 0.54 0.62 -12.13
N PRO A 53 1.49 0.15 -12.95
CA PRO A 53 1.39 -0.15 -14.39
C PRO A 53 0.31 -1.19 -14.69
N LYS A 54 -0.17 -1.20 -15.94
CA LYS A 54 -1.20 -2.14 -16.39
C LYS A 54 -0.83 -3.58 -16.05
N GLN A 55 -1.72 -4.30 -15.35
CA GLN A 55 -1.57 -5.71 -14.94
C GLN A 55 -0.31 -5.97 -14.08
N TRP A 56 0.08 -5.02 -13.23
CA TRP A 56 1.30 -5.15 -12.41
C TRP A 56 1.31 -6.39 -11.51
N GLU A 57 0.16 -6.93 -11.13
CA GLU A 57 0.00 -8.13 -10.31
C GLU A 57 0.30 -9.43 -11.06
N ASN A 58 0.36 -9.39 -12.40
CA ASN A 58 0.71 -10.55 -13.20
C ASN A 58 2.17 -10.94 -13.01
N GLN A 59 2.40 -11.90 -12.10
CA GLN A 59 3.73 -12.38 -11.75
C GLN A 59 4.36 -13.34 -12.75
N GLU A 60 3.62 -13.82 -13.75
CA GLU A 60 4.20 -14.55 -14.88
C GLU A 60 4.97 -13.61 -15.77
N ARG A 61 4.44 -12.41 -16.00
CA ARG A 61 5.06 -11.36 -16.80
C ARG A 61 6.11 -10.57 -16.02
N PHE A 62 5.75 -10.06 -14.85
CA PHE A 62 6.55 -9.04 -14.15
C PHE A 62 7.48 -9.58 -13.07
N LYS A 63 7.40 -10.82 -12.68
CA LYS A 63 8.31 -11.56 -11.79
C LYS A 63 9.06 -10.70 -10.78
N GLY A 64 8.40 -10.24 -9.73
CA GLY A 64 9.04 -9.46 -8.66
C GLY A 64 9.03 -10.18 -7.32
N GLY A 65 9.71 -9.59 -6.32
CA GLY A 65 9.75 -10.14 -4.98
C GLY A 65 10.66 -11.35 -4.82
N TRP A 66 10.30 -12.23 -3.89
CA TRP A 66 11.09 -13.37 -3.49
C TRP A 66 10.32 -14.68 -3.72
N VAL A 67 11.06 -15.76 -3.91
CA VAL A 67 10.54 -17.12 -3.96
C VAL A 67 11.33 -17.99 -2.99
N VAL A 68 10.65 -18.96 -2.37
CA VAL A 68 11.29 -19.97 -1.52
C VAL A 68 12.00 -20.99 -2.41
N ASP A 69 13.29 -21.19 -2.17
CA ASP A 69 14.14 -22.19 -2.82
C ASP A 69 14.81 -23.02 -1.72
N GLY A 70 14.21 -24.16 -1.39
CA GLY A 70 14.57 -24.95 -0.21
C GLY A 70 14.35 -24.19 1.10
N SER A 71 15.42 -23.95 1.87
CA SER A 71 15.37 -23.20 3.14
C SER A 71 15.76 -21.72 2.98
N LYS A 72 15.85 -21.20 1.77
CA LYS A 72 16.35 -19.84 1.49
C LYS A 72 15.39 -19.07 0.60
N LEU A 73 15.46 -17.75 0.69
CA LEU A 73 14.77 -16.86 -0.22
C LEU A 73 15.69 -16.45 -1.37
N LYS A 74 15.11 -16.43 -2.57
CA LYS A 74 15.78 -16.07 -3.80
C LYS A 74 14.97 -15.00 -4.55
N LEU A 75 15.67 -14.01 -5.11
CA LEU A 75 15.02 -13.00 -5.95
C LEU A 75 14.41 -13.63 -7.19
N LYS A 76 13.09 -13.43 -7.39
CA LYS A 76 12.35 -14.02 -8.50
C LYS A 76 12.73 -13.42 -9.86
N ALA A 77 13.05 -12.13 -9.89
CA ALA A 77 13.38 -11.40 -11.13
C ALA A 77 14.81 -11.67 -11.65
N MET A 78 15.69 -12.22 -10.81
CA MET A 78 17.09 -12.47 -11.17
C MET A 78 17.29 -13.95 -11.52
N GLY A 79 17.17 -14.29 -12.81
CA GLY A 79 17.54 -15.62 -13.29
C GLY A 79 19.03 -15.91 -13.15
N LYS A 80 19.42 -17.21 -13.30
CA LYS A 80 20.83 -17.67 -13.26
C LYS A 80 21.69 -17.19 -14.47
N GLY A 81 21.12 -16.35 -15.34
CA GLY A 81 21.84 -15.79 -16.49
C GLY A 81 22.88 -14.74 -16.08
N PRO A 82 23.82 -14.41 -16.98
CA PRO A 82 24.89 -13.46 -16.66
C PRO A 82 24.28 -12.10 -16.32
N THR A 83 24.62 -11.60 -15.13
CA THR A 83 24.19 -10.28 -14.60
C THR A 83 24.44 -9.14 -15.61
N LEU A 84 25.49 -9.27 -16.42
CA LEU A 84 25.83 -8.33 -17.50
C LEU A 84 24.75 -8.22 -18.57
N ALA A 85 24.16 -9.33 -19.03
CA ALA A 85 23.09 -9.30 -20.02
C ALA A 85 21.82 -8.59 -19.48
N ASN A 86 21.54 -8.76 -18.19
CA ASN A 86 20.39 -8.10 -17.54
C ASN A 86 20.56 -6.59 -17.38
N MET A 87 21.75 -6.02 -17.50
CA MET A 87 21.94 -4.58 -17.55
C MET A 87 21.35 -3.96 -18.82
N PHE A 88 21.40 -4.68 -19.92
CA PHE A 88 20.95 -4.22 -21.23
C PHE A 88 19.52 -4.65 -21.53
N PHE A 89 19.09 -5.82 -21.05
CA PHE A 89 17.78 -6.38 -21.32
C PHE A 89 17.13 -6.95 -20.08
N GLN A 90 15.98 -6.37 -19.68
CA GLN A 90 15.20 -6.80 -18.52
C GLN A 90 13.75 -7.07 -18.94
N PRO A 91 13.42 -8.33 -19.28
CA PRO A 91 12.11 -8.69 -19.82
C PRO A 91 10.96 -8.49 -18.81
N ASN A 92 11.27 -8.51 -17.51
CA ASN A 92 10.29 -8.38 -16.42
C ASN A 92 10.06 -6.93 -15.97
N MET A 93 10.70 -5.97 -16.61
CA MET A 93 10.53 -4.56 -16.30
C MET A 93 9.30 -4.02 -17.05
N PRO A 94 8.44 -3.18 -16.42
CA PRO A 94 7.40 -2.47 -17.13
C PRO A 94 7.99 -1.59 -18.25
N LYS A 95 7.37 -1.61 -19.40
CA LYS A 95 7.68 -0.73 -20.54
C LYS A 95 6.78 0.51 -20.48
N MET A 96 7.05 1.50 -21.34
CA MET A 96 6.21 2.70 -21.42
C MET A 96 4.76 2.39 -21.83
N GLU A 97 4.53 1.35 -22.63
CA GLU A 97 3.21 0.87 -23.04
C GLU A 97 2.36 0.35 -21.84
N ASP A 98 3.02 -0.06 -20.76
CA ASP A 98 2.36 -0.51 -19.53
C ASP A 98 1.89 0.67 -18.65
N TYR A 99 2.31 1.87 -18.99
CA TYR A 99 1.87 3.09 -18.36
C TYR A 99 0.93 3.86 -19.29
N TYR A 100 0.13 4.76 -18.72
CA TYR A 100 -0.66 5.69 -19.51
C TYR A 100 0.22 6.84 -19.97
N GLU A 101 0.05 7.27 -21.21
CA GLU A 101 0.79 8.40 -21.74
C GLU A 101 0.34 9.70 -21.03
N PRO A 102 1.26 10.41 -20.35
CA PRO A 102 0.90 11.67 -19.72
C PRO A 102 0.67 12.73 -20.79
N PHE A 103 -0.41 13.48 -20.66
CA PHE A 103 -0.80 14.51 -21.60
C PHE A 103 -1.19 15.81 -20.90
N ASP A 104 -1.19 16.87 -21.68
CA ASP A 104 -1.69 18.18 -21.30
C ASP A 104 -2.60 18.71 -22.42
N PHE A 105 -3.49 19.64 -22.10
CA PHE A 105 -4.32 20.27 -23.10
C PHE A 105 -3.73 21.61 -23.57
N ASP A 106 -3.84 21.91 -24.85
CA ASP A 106 -3.52 23.23 -25.37
C ASP A 106 -4.62 24.23 -25.05
N TYR A 107 -4.58 24.74 -23.82
CA TYR A 107 -5.49 25.80 -23.40
C TYR A 107 -5.22 27.14 -24.11
N GLY A 108 -4.03 27.34 -24.69
CA GLY A 108 -3.71 28.50 -25.49
C GLY A 108 -4.60 28.61 -26.72
N ASN A 109 -4.95 27.49 -27.34
CA ASN A 109 -5.87 27.48 -28.47
C ASN A 109 -7.29 27.92 -28.08
N LEU A 110 -7.77 27.56 -26.90
CA LEU A 110 -9.05 28.03 -26.37
C LEU A 110 -9.03 29.50 -26.08
N ALA A 111 -7.98 30.02 -25.44
CA ALA A 111 -7.84 31.43 -25.07
C ALA A 111 -7.62 32.35 -26.28
N GLY A 112 -6.96 31.83 -27.32
CA GLY A 112 -6.65 32.56 -28.55
C GLY A 112 -7.67 32.40 -29.67
N ALA A 113 -8.72 31.59 -29.49
CA ALA A 113 -9.73 31.37 -30.51
C ALA A 113 -10.49 32.66 -30.84
N LYS A 114 -10.65 32.90 -32.13
CA LYS A 114 -11.47 34.00 -32.63
C LYS A 114 -12.93 33.70 -32.44
N GLU A 115 -13.73 34.73 -32.25
CA GLU A 115 -15.19 34.61 -32.24
C GLU A 115 -15.66 34.05 -33.60
N GLY A 116 -16.47 32.98 -33.52
CA GLY A 116 -16.96 32.25 -34.69
C GLY A 116 -18.08 31.29 -34.31
N ASP A 117 -18.69 30.65 -35.31
CA ASP A 117 -19.79 29.71 -35.15
C ASP A 117 -19.32 28.36 -34.60
N ASP A 118 -18.05 28.06 -34.71
CA ASP A 118 -17.46 26.79 -34.24
C ASP A 118 -16.91 26.93 -32.81
N GLN A 119 -17.21 25.92 -31.98
CA GLN A 119 -16.64 25.85 -30.63
C GLN A 119 -15.16 25.45 -30.68
N PRO A 120 -14.25 26.22 -30.05
CA PRO A 120 -12.85 25.83 -29.98
C PRO A 120 -12.69 24.59 -29.12
N VAL A 121 -11.85 23.67 -29.55
CA VAL A 121 -11.54 22.41 -28.85
C VAL A 121 -10.13 22.45 -28.31
N ALA A 122 -9.97 22.09 -27.02
CA ALA A 122 -8.66 21.85 -26.46
C ALA A 122 -8.10 20.53 -26.99
N GLU A 123 -6.96 20.61 -27.66
CA GLU A 123 -6.27 19.40 -28.16
C GLU A 123 -5.33 18.86 -27.08
N ALA A 124 -5.25 17.54 -27.00
CA ALA A 124 -4.36 16.86 -26.07
C ALA A 124 -2.96 16.66 -26.71
N PHE A 125 -1.92 16.96 -25.96
CA PHE A 125 -0.53 16.79 -26.38
C PHE A 125 0.22 15.93 -25.38
N SER A 126 0.99 14.97 -25.89
CA SER A 126 1.87 14.13 -25.09
C SER A 126 2.94 14.97 -24.37
N GLN A 127 3.06 14.82 -23.05
CA GLN A 127 4.13 15.45 -22.28
C GLN A 127 5.51 14.82 -22.55
N ILE A 128 5.54 13.63 -23.18
CA ILE A 128 6.78 12.91 -23.51
C ILE A 128 7.26 13.29 -24.91
N SER A 129 6.40 13.19 -25.92
CA SER A 129 6.76 13.39 -27.33
C SER A 129 6.51 14.81 -27.81
N GLY A 130 5.68 15.60 -27.11
CA GLY A 130 5.21 16.91 -27.53
C GLY A 130 4.26 16.87 -28.74
N LYS A 131 3.82 15.70 -29.17
CA LYS A 131 2.93 15.54 -30.31
C LYS A 131 1.48 15.49 -29.85
N LYS A 132 0.58 15.87 -30.78
CA LYS A 132 -0.86 15.71 -30.61
C LYS A 132 -1.21 14.24 -30.37
N ILE A 133 -2.12 13.99 -29.47
CA ILE A 133 -2.67 12.69 -29.17
C ILE A 133 -4.08 12.65 -29.78
N ASP A 134 -4.30 11.72 -30.71
CA ASP A 134 -5.59 11.56 -31.37
C ASP A 134 -6.62 10.83 -30.49
N GLU A 135 -6.14 9.93 -29.60
CA GLU A 135 -6.97 9.16 -28.68
C GLU A 135 -6.37 9.18 -27.28
N ILE A 136 -7.12 9.72 -26.33
CA ILE A 136 -6.75 9.71 -24.91
C ILE A 136 -7.15 8.36 -24.33
N GLN A 137 -6.16 7.56 -23.94
CA GLN A 137 -6.38 6.24 -23.32
C GLN A 137 -6.77 6.30 -21.84
N GLY A 138 -7.04 7.49 -21.28
CA GLY A 138 -7.30 7.70 -19.87
C GLY A 138 -6.03 7.90 -19.04
N GLY A 139 -6.08 7.57 -17.77
CA GLY A 139 -4.96 7.74 -16.85
C GLY A 139 -5.10 6.84 -15.63
N PRO A 140 -4.09 6.80 -14.75
CA PRO A 140 -4.07 5.89 -13.59
C PRO A 140 -5.20 6.16 -12.57
N ASN A 141 -5.96 7.23 -12.79
CA ASN A 141 -7.08 7.62 -11.93
C ASN A 141 -8.43 7.60 -12.67
N TRP A 142 -8.48 7.25 -13.96
CA TRP A 142 -9.71 7.36 -14.77
C TRP A 142 -10.14 6.04 -15.39
N ASP A 143 -9.22 5.23 -15.87
CA ASP A 143 -9.55 3.93 -16.46
C ASP A 143 -10.19 3.00 -15.43
N ASP A 144 -9.73 3.10 -14.17
CA ASP A 144 -10.20 2.28 -13.08
C ASP A 144 -11.53 2.77 -12.51
N ASP A 145 -11.94 4.01 -12.76
CA ASP A 145 -13.23 4.52 -12.32
C ASP A 145 -14.42 3.88 -13.06
N LEU A 146 -14.14 3.31 -14.23
CA LEU A 146 -15.08 2.50 -15.00
C LEU A 146 -15.00 1.02 -14.65
N SER A 147 -14.12 0.64 -13.72
CA SER A 147 -14.01 -0.72 -13.28
C SER A 147 -15.24 -1.12 -12.46
N GLY A 148 -15.52 -2.37 -12.51
CA GLY A 148 -16.86 -2.84 -12.30
C GLY A 148 -17.53 -3.08 -13.64
N SER A 149 -17.05 -2.46 -14.74
CA SER A 149 -17.39 -2.91 -16.08
C SER A 149 -16.73 -4.28 -16.33
N GLN A 150 -17.44 -5.15 -17.02
CA GLN A 150 -16.96 -6.48 -17.41
C GLN A 150 -15.59 -6.40 -18.11
N ILE A 151 -15.32 -5.33 -18.86
CA ILE A 151 -14.09 -5.12 -19.62
C ILE A 151 -12.84 -4.99 -18.72
N TYR A 152 -12.91 -4.18 -17.67
CA TYR A 152 -11.76 -3.89 -16.82
C TYR A 152 -11.58 -4.92 -15.71
N ALA A 153 -12.67 -5.38 -15.11
CA ALA A 153 -12.63 -6.42 -14.10
C ALA A 153 -12.10 -7.75 -14.69
N ALA A 154 -12.49 -8.11 -15.93
CA ALA A 154 -11.99 -9.31 -16.59
C ALA A 154 -10.47 -9.31 -16.87
N LYS A 155 -9.82 -8.13 -16.85
CA LYS A 155 -8.37 -7.98 -16.98
C LYS A 155 -7.59 -8.07 -15.66
N ASP A 156 -8.29 -8.20 -14.53
CA ASP A 156 -7.64 -8.39 -13.22
C ASP A 156 -7.03 -9.78 -13.14
N SER A 157 -5.73 -9.84 -12.81
CA SER A 157 -4.99 -11.11 -12.71
C SER A 157 -5.34 -11.94 -11.46
N ASN A 158 -5.96 -11.31 -10.46
CA ASN A 158 -6.36 -11.99 -9.22
C ASN A 158 -7.78 -12.56 -9.30
N LEU A 159 -8.53 -12.24 -10.34
CA LEU A 159 -9.86 -12.75 -10.53
C LEU A 159 -9.80 -14.15 -11.14
N GLN A 160 -9.99 -15.15 -10.32
CA GLN A 160 -9.89 -16.56 -10.70
C GLN A 160 -11.08 -17.03 -11.54
N ASP A 161 -12.27 -16.53 -11.23
CA ASP A 161 -13.50 -16.88 -11.95
C ASP A 161 -14.10 -15.66 -12.63
N LYS A 162 -13.80 -15.55 -13.94
CA LYS A 162 -14.30 -14.44 -14.77
C LYS A 162 -15.79 -14.53 -15.06
N GLN A 163 -16.40 -15.73 -14.97
CA GLN A 163 -17.81 -15.94 -15.19
C GLN A 163 -18.67 -15.35 -14.06
N VAL A 164 -18.09 -15.25 -12.87
CA VAL A 164 -18.77 -14.61 -11.72
C VAL A 164 -19.11 -13.14 -12.01
N ILE A 165 -18.29 -12.45 -12.81
CA ILE A 165 -18.54 -11.06 -13.19
C ILE A 165 -19.76 -10.95 -14.11
N ASP A 166 -19.91 -11.89 -15.03
CA ASP A 166 -20.99 -11.88 -16.02
C ASP A 166 -22.36 -12.19 -15.40
N SER A 167 -22.38 -12.82 -14.23
CA SER A 167 -23.61 -13.24 -13.54
C SER A 167 -24.12 -12.24 -12.49
N TYR A 168 -23.37 -11.17 -12.17
CA TYR A 168 -23.73 -10.21 -11.13
C TYR A 168 -23.87 -8.78 -11.66
N ASP A 169 -25.09 -8.26 -11.74
CA ASP A 169 -25.39 -6.86 -12.08
C ASP A 169 -24.89 -5.85 -11.03
N SER A 170 -24.60 -6.32 -9.83
CA SER A 170 -24.07 -5.50 -8.75
C SER A 170 -22.75 -6.08 -8.29
N MET A 171 -21.67 -5.52 -8.82
CA MET A 171 -20.35 -6.07 -8.59
C MET A 171 -19.70 -5.50 -7.35
N PHE A 172 -18.88 -6.34 -6.72
CA PHE A 172 -17.95 -5.91 -5.70
C PHE A 172 -16.95 -4.93 -6.33
N MET A 173 -16.82 -3.77 -5.73
CA MET A 173 -15.85 -2.77 -6.12
C MET A 173 -15.25 -2.13 -4.87
N GLN A 174 -13.95 -1.95 -4.88
CA GLN A 174 -13.23 -1.18 -3.87
C GLN A 174 -12.13 -0.35 -4.50
N TYR A 175 -11.77 0.74 -3.86
CA TYR A 175 -10.63 1.55 -4.26
C TYR A 175 -9.38 1.13 -3.48
N LEU A 176 -8.27 0.93 -4.20
CA LEU A 176 -6.99 0.51 -3.64
C LEU A 176 -5.94 1.63 -3.82
N PRO A 177 -5.77 2.52 -2.84
CA PRO A 177 -4.67 3.48 -2.86
C PRO A 177 -3.32 2.78 -2.65
N ARG A 178 -2.37 3.03 -3.55
CA ARG A 178 -1.06 2.36 -3.56
C ARG A 178 0.08 3.36 -3.48
N ILE A 179 1.00 3.08 -2.57
CA ILE A 179 2.31 3.75 -2.45
C ILE A 179 3.43 2.70 -2.45
N CYS A 180 4.68 3.13 -2.35
CA CYS A 180 5.75 2.21 -1.99
C CYS A 180 5.51 1.65 -0.57
N ASN A 181 5.63 0.34 -0.41
CA ASN A 181 5.36 -0.32 0.87
C ASN A 181 6.52 -0.22 1.88
N HIS A 182 7.66 0.37 1.52
CA HIS A 182 8.86 0.51 2.37
C HIS A 182 9.19 -0.76 3.16
N CYS A 183 9.18 -1.89 2.45
CA CYS A 183 9.25 -3.26 2.96
C CYS A 183 10.38 -3.49 3.98
N LEU A 184 10.21 -4.46 4.89
CA LEU A 184 11.28 -4.91 5.78
C LEU A 184 12.31 -5.74 5.03
N ASN A 185 11.86 -6.49 4.01
CA ASN A 185 12.71 -7.27 3.11
C ASN A 185 12.61 -6.75 1.67
N PRO A 186 13.20 -5.58 1.36
CA PRO A 186 12.99 -4.89 0.10
C PRO A 186 13.73 -5.56 -1.06
N ALA A 187 13.02 -6.28 -1.93
CA ALA A 187 13.59 -6.91 -3.13
C ALA A 187 14.31 -5.90 -4.05
N CYS A 188 13.80 -4.66 -4.12
CA CYS A 188 14.42 -3.58 -4.88
C CYS A 188 15.81 -3.19 -4.34
N ALA A 189 16.01 -3.18 -3.02
CA ALA A 189 17.32 -2.91 -2.42
C ALA A 189 18.27 -4.09 -2.61
N ALA A 190 17.78 -5.31 -2.39
CA ALA A 190 18.57 -6.52 -2.55
C ALA A 190 19.05 -6.74 -3.99
N SER A 191 18.29 -6.30 -4.98
CA SER A 191 18.62 -6.42 -6.40
C SER A 191 19.58 -5.35 -6.91
N CYS A 192 19.86 -4.29 -6.13
CA CYS A 192 20.66 -3.16 -6.58
C CYS A 192 22.17 -3.46 -6.48
N PRO A 193 22.91 -3.63 -7.61
CA PRO A 193 24.34 -3.96 -7.53
C PRO A 193 25.19 -2.84 -6.95
N SER A 194 24.81 -1.56 -7.18
CA SER A 194 25.51 -0.39 -6.64
C SER A 194 25.11 -0.06 -5.20
N ARG A 195 24.13 -0.79 -4.63
CA ARG A 195 23.56 -0.50 -3.30
C ARG A 195 23.03 0.93 -3.15
N ALA A 196 22.62 1.54 -4.25
CA ALA A 196 22.01 2.87 -4.24
C ALA A 196 20.66 2.90 -3.52
N ILE A 197 19.92 1.77 -3.52
CA ILE A 197 18.68 1.64 -2.74
C ILE A 197 19.04 1.09 -1.37
N TYR A 198 18.60 1.79 -0.36
CA TYR A 198 18.88 1.45 1.04
C TYR A 198 17.65 1.71 1.92
N LYS A 199 17.61 1.08 3.07
CA LYS A 199 16.60 1.29 4.10
C LYS A 199 17.21 2.10 5.23
N ARG A 200 16.58 3.20 5.60
CA ARG A 200 17.02 4.04 6.71
C ARG A 200 16.88 3.28 8.03
N GLY A 201 17.87 3.43 8.91
CA GLY A 201 17.85 2.75 10.22
C GLY A 201 16.90 3.42 11.21
N GLU A 202 16.79 4.76 11.12
CA GLU A 202 16.04 5.59 12.05
C GLU A 202 14.51 5.46 11.91
N ASP A 203 13.99 5.29 10.71
CA ASP A 203 12.54 5.31 10.44
C ASP A 203 12.07 4.20 9.50
N GLY A 204 12.99 3.39 9.00
CA GLY A 204 12.69 2.29 8.10
C GLY A 204 12.27 2.70 6.69
N ILE A 205 12.37 3.96 6.31
CA ILE A 205 12.04 4.41 4.97
C ILE A 205 13.08 3.90 3.97
N VAL A 206 12.62 3.29 2.87
CA VAL A 206 13.50 2.85 1.77
C VAL A 206 13.69 3.99 0.79
N LEU A 207 14.92 4.39 0.54
CA LEU A 207 15.29 5.51 -0.34
C LEU A 207 16.23 5.06 -1.46
N VAL A 208 16.43 5.97 -2.43
CA VAL A 208 17.41 5.84 -3.50
C VAL A 208 18.43 6.96 -3.35
N ASP A 209 19.68 6.59 -3.16
CA ASP A 209 20.81 7.53 -3.23
C ASP A 209 21.06 7.88 -4.71
N GLN A 210 20.74 9.12 -5.08
CA GLN A 210 20.81 9.58 -6.46
C GLN A 210 22.26 9.71 -6.98
N GLU A 211 23.22 9.93 -6.11
CA GLU A 211 24.64 10.03 -6.48
C GLU A 211 25.23 8.65 -6.83
N VAL A 212 24.83 7.64 -6.06
CA VAL A 212 25.30 6.26 -6.21
C VAL A 212 24.53 5.49 -7.28
N CYS A 213 23.29 5.89 -7.61
CA CYS A 213 22.49 5.23 -8.62
C CYS A 213 23.15 5.26 -10.00
N LYS A 214 23.33 4.09 -10.61
CA LYS A 214 23.94 3.91 -11.94
C LYS A 214 22.90 3.65 -13.04
N GLY A 215 21.61 3.73 -12.71
CA GLY A 215 20.54 3.60 -13.70
C GLY A 215 20.33 2.18 -14.28
N TRP A 216 20.84 1.13 -13.66
CA TRP A 216 20.74 -0.24 -14.18
C TRP A 216 19.33 -0.86 -14.09
N ARG A 217 18.38 -0.22 -13.43
CA ARG A 217 16.95 -0.57 -13.39
C ARG A 217 16.58 -1.93 -12.77
N PHE A 218 17.53 -2.69 -12.20
CA PHE A 218 17.22 -3.95 -11.52
C PHE A 218 16.13 -3.80 -10.44
N CYS A 219 16.13 -2.66 -9.74
CA CYS A 219 15.14 -2.35 -8.72
C CYS A 219 13.72 -2.21 -9.27
N THR A 220 13.56 -1.73 -10.50
CA THR A 220 12.26 -1.63 -11.17
C THR A 220 11.70 -3.01 -11.50
N SER A 221 12.54 -3.91 -12.01
CA SER A 221 12.17 -5.31 -12.25
C SER A 221 11.87 -6.05 -10.95
N ALA A 222 12.74 -5.92 -9.93
CA ALA A 222 12.64 -6.70 -8.70
C ALA A 222 11.50 -6.28 -7.78
N CYS A 223 11.01 -5.03 -7.86
CA CYS A 223 9.86 -4.59 -7.08
C CYS A 223 8.60 -5.32 -7.56
N PRO A 224 7.95 -6.17 -6.72
CA PRO A 224 6.74 -6.88 -7.15
C PRO A 224 5.54 -5.93 -7.30
N TYR A 225 5.52 -4.85 -6.55
CA TYR A 225 4.47 -3.81 -6.59
C TYR A 225 4.65 -2.80 -7.72
N LYS A 226 5.75 -2.88 -8.47
CA LYS A 226 6.12 -1.94 -9.54
C LYS A 226 6.03 -0.46 -9.15
N LYS A 227 6.42 -0.16 -7.90
CA LYS A 227 6.45 1.20 -7.32
C LYS A 227 7.86 1.81 -7.31
N VAL A 228 8.77 1.28 -8.12
CA VAL A 228 10.07 1.89 -8.45
C VAL A 228 10.02 2.27 -9.92
N TYR A 229 10.23 3.54 -10.20
CA TYR A 229 10.19 4.13 -11.52
C TYR A 229 11.59 4.50 -11.99
N PHE A 230 11.74 4.81 -13.26
CA PHE A 230 12.99 5.25 -13.84
C PHE A 230 12.82 6.60 -14.52
N ASN A 231 13.55 7.61 -14.08
CA ASN A 231 13.55 8.91 -14.72
C ASN A 231 14.50 8.88 -15.92
N TRP A 232 13.93 8.92 -17.12
CA TRP A 232 14.68 8.81 -18.37
C TRP A 232 15.56 10.02 -18.64
N GLN A 233 15.21 11.18 -18.11
CA GLN A 233 16.01 12.40 -18.28
C GLN A 233 17.24 12.39 -17.36
N SER A 234 17.06 12.06 -16.09
CA SER A 234 18.18 11.98 -15.14
C SER A 234 18.98 10.69 -15.22
N GLY A 235 18.44 9.63 -15.85
CA GLY A 235 19.03 8.30 -15.87
C GLY A 235 19.03 7.59 -14.51
N LYS A 236 18.15 7.97 -13.60
CA LYS A 236 18.12 7.50 -12.21
C LYS A 236 16.80 6.82 -11.85
N ALA A 237 16.89 5.89 -10.90
CA ALA A 237 15.69 5.30 -10.31
C ALA A 237 15.07 6.23 -9.28
N GLU A 238 13.74 6.27 -9.27
CA GLU A 238 12.94 7.10 -8.36
C GLU A 238 11.76 6.33 -7.80
N LYS A 239 11.32 6.67 -6.60
CA LYS A 239 10.19 6.03 -5.93
C LYS A 239 9.66 6.90 -4.80
N CYS A 240 8.47 6.58 -4.29
CA CYS A 240 7.93 7.22 -3.10
C CYS A 240 8.99 7.26 -1.98
N ILE A 241 9.20 8.43 -1.41
CA ILE A 241 10.15 8.72 -0.33
C ILE A 241 9.46 8.78 1.04
N PHE A 242 8.20 8.35 1.14
CA PHE A 242 7.34 8.48 2.32
C PHE A 242 7.23 9.92 2.86
N CYS A 243 7.45 10.91 2.00
CA CYS A 243 7.53 12.34 2.36
C CYS A 243 8.48 12.61 3.54
N TYR A 244 9.64 11.93 3.61
CA TYR A 244 10.55 12.03 4.75
C TYR A 244 10.87 13.46 5.18
N PRO A 245 10.99 14.49 4.28
CA PRO A 245 11.23 15.85 4.74
C PRO A 245 10.10 16.43 5.61
N ARG A 246 8.86 15.93 5.42
CA ARG A 246 7.70 16.27 6.28
C ARG A 246 7.70 15.44 7.56
N VAL A 247 7.95 14.13 7.42
CA VAL A 247 7.99 13.18 8.54
C VAL A 247 9.03 13.59 9.58
N GLU A 248 10.21 14.03 9.15
CA GLU A 248 11.28 14.52 10.04
C GLU A 248 10.87 15.75 10.85
N THR A 249 9.87 16.49 10.39
CA THR A 249 9.29 17.64 11.12
C THR A 249 8.02 17.29 11.90
N GLY A 250 7.70 16.01 12.05
CA GLY A 250 6.49 15.55 12.74
C GLY A 250 5.19 15.71 11.92
N GLN A 251 5.30 16.02 10.63
CA GLN A 251 4.14 16.17 9.76
C GLN A 251 3.86 14.88 8.98
N CYS A 252 2.59 14.56 8.75
CA CYS A 252 2.28 13.38 7.94
C CYS A 252 2.56 13.60 6.44
N ASN A 253 2.57 12.48 5.73
CA ASN A 253 2.69 12.42 4.29
C ASN A 253 1.66 13.32 3.60
N ALA A 254 2.03 13.94 2.48
CA ALA A 254 1.10 14.78 1.70
C ALA A 254 -0.19 14.04 1.34
N CYS A 255 -0.07 12.79 0.91
CA CYS A 255 -1.22 11.95 0.55
C CYS A 255 -2.12 11.57 1.75
N ALA A 256 -1.60 11.55 2.99
CA ALA A 256 -2.40 11.35 4.18
C ALA A 256 -3.06 12.68 4.62
N HIS A 257 -2.33 13.78 4.51
CA HIS A 257 -2.83 15.11 4.84
C HIS A 257 -4.02 15.54 3.95
N SER A 258 -3.90 15.31 2.65
CA SER A 258 -4.93 15.68 1.66
C SER A 258 -6.09 14.68 1.55
N CYS A 259 -6.08 13.59 2.32
CA CYS A 259 -7.09 12.54 2.20
C CYS A 259 -8.46 13.00 2.67
N VAL A 260 -9.41 13.20 1.75
CA VAL A 260 -10.78 13.66 2.03
C VAL A 260 -11.52 12.67 2.93
N GLY A 261 -11.48 11.37 2.60
CA GLY A 261 -12.14 10.31 3.38
C GLY A 261 -11.47 9.99 4.72
N ARG A 262 -10.32 10.63 5.03
CA ARG A 262 -9.53 10.38 6.25
C ARG A 262 -9.25 8.88 6.47
N ILE A 263 -8.94 8.17 5.38
CA ILE A 263 -8.75 6.71 5.37
C ILE A 263 -7.34 6.28 5.79
N ARG A 264 -6.41 7.23 5.93
CA ARG A 264 -4.99 6.96 6.16
C ARG A 264 -4.63 7.21 7.62
N TYR A 265 -3.95 6.23 8.19
CA TYR A 265 -3.43 6.26 9.54
C TYR A 265 -1.91 6.09 9.46
N VAL A 266 -1.17 6.99 10.07
CA VAL A 266 0.31 6.96 10.06
C VAL A 266 0.79 6.86 11.50
N GLY A 267 1.73 5.96 11.74
CA GLY A 267 2.27 5.75 13.07
C GLY A 267 3.55 4.93 13.06
N VAL A 268 4.08 4.70 14.24
CA VAL A 268 5.30 3.93 14.45
C VAL A 268 4.94 2.50 14.84
N LEU A 269 5.69 1.53 14.32
CA LEU A 269 5.71 0.15 14.79
C LEU A 269 7.11 -0.22 15.27
N LEU A 270 7.18 -0.98 16.35
CA LEU A 270 8.39 -1.69 16.76
C LEU A 270 8.32 -3.12 16.22
N TYR A 271 9.43 -3.64 15.72
CA TYR A 271 9.48 -4.97 15.14
C TYR A 271 10.81 -5.68 15.42
N ASP A 272 10.78 -7.01 15.39
CA ASP A 272 11.97 -7.85 15.52
C ASP A 272 12.65 -8.03 14.15
N ALA A 273 13.79 -7.42 13.97
CA ALA A 273 14.54 -7.50 12.72
C ALA A 273 15.17 -8.89 12.50
N ASP A 274 15.50 -9.64 13.56
CA ASP A 274 16.04 -11.00 13.43
C ASP A 274 15.03 -11.99 12.89
N GLY A 275 13.73 -11.77 13.17
CA GLY A 275 12.65 -12.65 12.74
C GLY A 275 12.21 -12.48 11.27
N VAL A 276 12.64 -11.43 10.56
CA VAL A 276 12.12 -11.06 9.23
C VAL A 276 12.30 -12.18 8.19
N GLU A 277 13.48 -12.82 8.15
CA GLU A 277 13.74 -13.91 7.21
C GLU A 277 12.86 -15.13 7.49
N ALA A 278 12.74 -15.52 8.77
CA ALA A 278 11.91 -16.64 9.19
C ALA A 278 10.42 -16.40 8.86
N ALA A 279 9.93 -15.17 9.09
CA ALA A 279 8.56 -14.80 8.72
C ALA A 279 8.34 -14.87 7.20
N ALA A 280 9.30 -14.41 6.40
CA ALA A 280 9.19 -14.44 4.95
C ALA A 280 9.30 -15.87 4.34
N LEU A 281 9.82 -16.85 5.08
CA LEU A 281 9.91 -18.26 4.67
C LEU A 281 8.63 -19.07 4.95
N LYS A 282 7.67 -18.52 5.71
CA LYS A 282 6.41 -19.22 6.03
C LYS A 282 5.59 -19.52 4.77
N LYS A 283 4.61 -20.43 4.89
CA LYS A 283 3.64 -20.72 3.84
C LYS A 283 2.79 -19.48 3.54
N ASP A 284 2.22 -19.41 2.35
CA ASP A 284 1.52 -18.21 1.88
C ASP A 284 0.32 -17.87 2.79
N ASP A 285 -0.43 -18.83 3.22
CA ASP A 285 -1.56 -18.72 4.15
C ASP A 285 -1.18 -18.35 5.59
N GLU A 286 0.08 -18.55 5.99
CA GLU A 286 0.62 -18.20 7.31
C GLU A 286 1.29 -16.81 7.34
N LEU A 287 1.53 -16.20 6.19
CA LEU A 287 2.35 -14.97 6.08
C LEU A 287 1.78 -13.79 6.87
N VAL A 288 0.47 -13.61 6.90
CA VAL A 288 -0.14 -12.48 7.64
C VAL A 288 0.13 -12.61 9.14
N GLU A 289 -0.05 -13.79 9.70
CA GLU A 289 0.24 -14.02 11.13
C GLU A 289 1.74 -13.94 11.42
N ALA A 290 2.58 -14.42 10.49
CA ALA A 290 4.03 -14.25 10.59
C ALA A 290 4.45 -12.77 10.57
N HIS A 291 3.82 -11.93 9.75
CA HIS A 291 4.04 -10.47 9.78
C HIS A 291 3.61 -9.85 11.11
N ARG A 292 2.43 -10.23 11.61
CA ARG A 292 1.93 -9.76 12.90
C ARG A 292 2.81 -10.18 14.06
N SER A 293 3.42 -11.37 13.99
CA SER A 293 4.33 -11.86 15.02
C SER A 293 5.62 -11.05 15.12
N LEU A 294 6.07 -10.45 14.01
CA LEU A 294 7.22 -9.54 14.01
C LEU A 294 6.95 -8.23 14.75
N ILE A 295 5.68 -7.81 14.81
CA ILE A 295 5.30 -6.56 15.47
C ILE A 295 5.27 -6.79 16.97
N LEU A 296 6.08 -6.02 17.68
CA LEU A 296 6.29 -6.12 19.12
C LEU A 296 5.37 -5.18 19.89
N ASP A 297 5.04 -5.54 21.12
CA ASP A 297 4.26 -4.69 22.01
C ASP A 297 5.13 -3.52 22.51
N PRO A 298 4.78 -2.27 22.14
CA PRO A 298 5.57 -1.11 22.59
C PRO A 298 5.42 -0.82 24.08
N SER A 299 4.45 -1.42 24.76
CA SER A 299 4.23 -1.28 26.21
C SER A 299 5.08 -2.26 27.03
N ASP A 300 5.68 -3.26 26.39
CA ASP A 300 6.57 -4.23 27.05
C ASP A 300 7.91 -3.56 27.41
N PRO A 301 8.29 -3.53 28.71
CA PRO A 301 9.55 -2.93 29.15
C PRO A 301 10.78 -3.55 28.48
N ALA A 302 10.77 -4.87 28.22
CA ALA A 302 11.89 -5.55 27.57
C ALA A 302 12.04 -5.11 26.11
N VAL A 303 10.93 -4.89 25.39
CA VAL A 303 10.90 -4.35 24.02
C VAL A 303 11.41 -2.92 24.02
N ALA A 304 10.94 -2.08 24.97
CA ALA A 304 11.38 -0.69 25.08
C ALA A 304 12.89 -0.58 25.37
N GLU A 305 13.41 -1.43 26.27
CA GLU A 305 14.85 -1.48 26.56
C GLU A 305 15.65 -1.94 25.36
N GLY A 306 15.21 -2.99 24.66
CA GLY A 306 15.83 -3.48 23.43
C GLY A 306 15.87 -2.41 22.32
N ALA A 307 14.79 -1.65 22.17
CA ALA A 307 14.70 -0.54 21.24
C ALA A 307 15.70 0.59 21.57
N ARG A 308 15.78 1.00 22.86
CA ARG A 308 16.77 2.00 23.29
C ARG A 308 18.21 1.58 23.03
N LYS A 309 18.54 0.32 23.28
CA LYS A 309 19.88 -0.24 22.96
C LYS A 309 20.22 -0.13 21.48
N ASN A 310 19.21 -0.14 20.61
CA ASN A 310 19.35 0.02 19.17
C ASN A 310 19.18 1.47 18.66
N GLY A 311 19.16 2.44 19.59
CA GLY A 311 19.14 3.87 19.26
C GLY A 311 17.75 4.44 18.96
N VAL A 312 16.67 3.73 19.29
CA VAL A 312 15.31 4.26 19.21
C VAL A 312 15.09 5.23 20.38
N SER A 313 14.76 6.48 20.09
CA SER A 313 14.54 7.51 21.10
C SER A 313 13.23 7.31 21.89
N ASP A 314 13.14 7.89 23.08
CA ASP A 314 11.93 7.82 23.90
C ASP A 314 10.71 8.44 23.20
N GLN A 315 10.89 9.49 22.39
CA GLN A 315 9.81 10.07 21.60
C GLN A 315 9.22 9.06 20.59
N TRP A 316 10.07 8.21 20.01
CA TRP A 316 9.63 7.14 19.11
C TRP A 316 8.91 6.03 19.87
N LEU A 317 9.38 5.69 21.06
CA LEU A 317 8.70 4.73 21.92
C LEU A 317 7.32 5.22 22.35
N GLU A 318 7.19 6.48 22.78
CA GLU A 318 5.90 7.08 23.09
C GLU A 318 4.96 7.11 21.88
N ALA A 319 5.50 7.42 20.69
CA ALA A 319 4.74 7.39 19.46
C ALA A 319 4.28 5.98 19.11
N ALA A 320 5.10 4.95 19.35
CA ALA A 320 4.73 3.56 19.12
C ALA A 320 3.57 3.11 20.04
N VAL A 321 3.60 3.50 21.32
CA VAL A 321 2.51 3.21 22.27
C VAL A 321 1.19 3.88 21.86
N LYS A 322 1.24 5.10 21.31
CA LYS A 322 0.06 5.85 20.85
C LYS A 322 -0.32 5.54 19.39
N SER A 323 0.37 4.62 18.74
CA SER A 323 0.27 4.38 17.30
C SER A 323 -1.09 3.78 16.88
N PRO A 324 -1.88 4.48 16.06
CA PRO A 324 -3.10 3.91 15.51
C PRO A 324 -2.82 2.70 14.61
N VAL A 325 -1.62 2.62 14.06
CA VAL A 325 -1.20 1.50 13.22
C VAL A 325 -1.03 0.22 14.04
N TYR A 326 -0.42 0.29 15.23
CA TYR A 326 -0.32 -0.84 16.14
C TYR A 326 -1.72 -1.37 16.50
N THR A 327 -2.61 -0.47 16.86
CA THR A 327 -4.00 -0.78 17.17
C THR A 327 -4.69 -1.54 16.02
N LEU A 328 -4.55 -1.07 14.78
CA LEU A 328 -5.26 -1.65 13.62
C LEU A 328 -4.63 -2.94 13.11
N VAL A 329 -3.29 -3.08 13.16
CA VAL A 329 -2.57 -4.23 12.61
C VAL A 329 -2.44 -5.37 13.63
N LYS A 330 -1.99 -5.03 14.86
CA LYS A 330 -1.63 -6.02 15.88
C LYS A 330 -2.77 -6.29 16.86
N GLU A 331 -3.32 -5.24 17.47
CA GLU A 331 -4.30 -5.38 18.54
C GLU A 331 -5.64 -5.91 18.02
N PHE A 332 -6.20 -5.27 16.97
CA PHE A 332 -7.49 -5.69 16.39
C PHE A 332 -7.36 -6.64 15.21
N GLY A 333 -6.18 -6.76 14.61
CA GLY A 333 -5.97 -7.63 13.47
C GLY A 333 -6.81 -7.27 12.23
N LEU A 334 -7.21 -6.01 12.07
CA LEU A 334 -8.06 -5.54 10.97
C LEU A 334 -7.28 -5.25 9.69
N ALA A 335 -6.04 -4.83 9.81
CA ALA A 335 -5.24 -4.41 8.67
C ALA A 335 -4.24 -5.50 8.27
N MET A 336 -4.12 -5.74 6.96
CA MET A 336 -3.31 -6.79 6.35
C MET A 336 -2.38 -6.22 5.29
N PRO A 337 -1.24 -6.87 5.02
CA PRO A 337 -0.33 -6.47 3.96
C PRO A 337 -0.91 -6.76 2.58
N LEU A 338 -0.50 -5.98 1.57
CA LEU A 338 -0.82 -6.25 0.16
C LEU A 338 0.12 -7.33 -0.38
N HIS A 339 -0.42 -8.41 -0.95
CA HIS A 339 0.31 -9.52 -1.56
C HIS A 339 1.47 -10.04 -0.69
N PRO A 340 1.19 -10.59 0.50
CA PRO A 340 2.22 -11.10 1.39
C PRO A 340 3.06 -12.21 0.74
N GLU A 341 2.52 -12.95 -0.23
CA GLU A 341 3.20 -14.01 -0.99
C GLU A 341 4.39 -13.51 -1.81
N PHE A 342 4.51 -12.19 -2.02
CA PHE A 342 5.73 -11.61 -2.60
C PHE A 342 6.92 -11.61 -1.64
N ARG A 343 6.70 -11.94 -0.36
CA ARG A 343 7.71 -12.18 0.68
C ARG A 343 8.64 -10.99 0.94
N THR A 344 8.17 -9.79 0.62
CA THR A 344 8.91 -8.55 0.86
C THR A 344 8.65 -7.94 2.24
N VAL A 345 7.73 -8.53 3.00
CA VAL A 345 7.27 -8.03 4.31
C VAL A 345 6.92 -6.55 4.22
N PRO A 346 5.81 -6.21 3.54
CA PRO A 346 5.41 -4.81 3.32
C PRO A 346 5.00 -4.13 4.62
N MET A 347 5.29 -2.82 4.71
CA MET A 347 4.97 -1.97 5.85
C MET A 347 3.92 -0.89 5.47
N ALA A 348 3.04 -1.23 4.55
CA ALA A 348 1.78 -0.58 4.28
C ALA A 348 0.68 -1.63 4.38
N TYR A 349 -0.36 -1.34 5.16
CA TYR A 349 -1.41 -2.29 5.49
C TYR A 349 -2.77 -1.77 5.05
N TYR A 350 -3.69 -2.68 4.84
CA TYR A 350 -5.00 -2.40 4.26
C TYR A 350 -6.10 -3.07 5.08
N ILE A 351 -7.10 -2.30 5.48
CA ILE A 351 -8.34 -2.82 6.04
C ILE A 351 -9.27 -3.11 4.86
N PRO A 352 -9.80 -4.33 4.70
CA PRO A 352 -10.66 -4.69 3.59
C PRO A 352 -11.96 -3.90 3.58
N SER A 353 -12.56 -3.76 2.41
CA SER A 353 -13.85 -3.09 2.24
C SER A 353 -14.98 -4.08 2.32
N LEU A 354 -16.05 -3.71 3.01
CA LEU A 354 -17.35 -4.40 2.92
C LEU A 354 -18.06 -4.10 1.60
N SER A 355 -17.59 -3.08 0.85
CA SER A 355 -18.18 -2.60 -0.41
C SER A 355 -19.62 -2.04 -0.28
N PRO A 356 -20.08 -1.25 -1.27
CA PRO A 356 -21.45 -0.79 -1.36
C PRO A 356 -22.50 -1.91 -1.54
N VAL A 357 -22.11 -3.16 -1.61
CA VAL A 357 -23.02 -4.31 -1.65
C VAL A 357 -24.02 -4.31 -0.48
N LEU A 358 -23.69 -3.69 0.64
CA LEU A 358 -24.64 -3.45 1.73
C LEU A 358 -25.82 -2.53 1.32
N SER A 359 -25.69 -1.75 0.25
CA SER A 359 -26.77 -0.89 -0.26
C SER A 359 -27.79 -1.62 -1.15
N VAL A 360 -27.47 -2.80 -1.63
CA VAL A 360 -28.32 -3.61 -2.54
C VAL A 360 -29.37 -4.43 -1.78
N TRP A 361 -29.25 -4.51 -0.46
CA TRP A 361 -30.26 -5.19 0.36
C TRP A 361 -31.50 -4.31 0.52
N GLY A 362 -32.49 -4.54 -0.33
CA GLY A 362 -33.71 -3.80 -0.42
C GLY A 362 -34.64 -3.78 0.80
N ASP A 363 -34.32 -4.55 1.86
CA ASP A 363 -35.06 -4.62 3.12
C ASP A 363 -34.19 -4.49 4.35
N THR A 364 -33.46 -3.35 4.44
CA THR A 364 -32.71 -3.01 5.67
C THR A 364 -33.59 -2.97 6.92
N HIS A 365 -34.92 -2.79 6.79
CA HIS A 365 -35.85 -2.86 7.91
C HIS A 365 -35.94 -4.25 8.52
N LYS A 366 -35.98 -5.33 7.74
CA LYS A 366 -36.04 -6.71 8.26
C LYS A 366 -34.78 -7.14 8.99
N LEU A 367 -33.60 -6.62 8.60
CA LEU A 367 -32.32 -6.84 9.30
C LEU A 367 -32.31 -6.15 10.67
N LEU A 368 -33.03 -5.05 10.83
CA LEU A 368 -33.12 -4.30 12.08
C LEU A 368 -34.17 -4.87 13.04
N GLU A 369 -35.25 -5.49 12.53
CA GLU A 369 -36.28 -6.07 13.37
C GLU A 369 -35.86 -7.36 14.09
N HIS A 370 -34.86 -8.08 13.57
CA HIS A 370 -34.43 -9.35 14.12
C HIS A 370 -33.00 -9.34 14.72
N GLY A 371 -32.32 -8.19 14.76
CA GLY A 371 -30.97 -8.10 15.36
C GLY A 371 -29.89 -8.94 14.68
N MET A 372 -30.20 -9.59 13.56
CA MET A 372 -29.25 -10.47 12.88
C MET A 372 -28.28 -9.67 12.02
N ILE A 373 -27.00 -9.84 12.31
CA ILE A 373 -25.96 -9.55 11.31
C ILE A 373 -26.19 -10.56 10.19
N PRO A 374 -26.34 -10.10 8.91
CA PRO A 374 -26.37 -11.07 7.83
C PRO A 374 -25.09 -11.91 7.90
N ALA A 375 -25.23 -13.20 7.80
CA ALA A 375 -24.09 -14.08 7.70
C ALA A 375 -23.20 -13.59 6.55
N LEU A 376 -21.89 -13.62 6.74
CA LEU A 376 -20.93 -13.06 5.76
C LEU A 376 -21.16 -13.70 4.38
N GLU A 377 -21.60 -14.95 4.36
CA GLU A 377 -21.95 -15.74 3.18
C GLU A 377 -23.12 -15.11 2.38
N THR A 378 -23.99 -14.34 3.04
CA THR A 378 -25.13 -13.66 2.39
C THR A 378 -24.75 -12.31 1.80
N LEU A 379 -23.58 -11.76 2.17
CA LEU A 379 -23.14 -10.42 1.74
C LEU A 379 -22.44 -10.41 0.38
N ARG A 380 -22.37 -11.52 -0.34
CA ARG A 380 -21.71 -11.59 -1.67
C ARG A 380 -20.36 -10.90 -1.77
N VAL A 381 -19.62 -10.79 -0.66
CA VAL A 381 -18.26 -10.27 -0.65
C VAL A 381 -17.35 -11.34 -1.23
N PRO A 382 -16.52 -11.08 -2.22
CA PRO A 382 -15.67 -12.08 -2.82
C PRO A 382 -14.46 -12.37 -1.90
N ILE A 383 -14.68 -13.21 -0.89
CA ILE A 383 -13.66 -13.54 0.13
C ILE A 383 -12.38 -14.08 -0.53
N GLY A 384 -12.51 -14.96 -1.52
CA GLY A 384 -11.36 -15.52 -2.25
C GLY A 384 -10.53 -14.45 -2.95
N TYR A 385 -11.18 -13.47 -3.57
CA TYR A 385 -10.50 -12.34 -4.22
C TYR A 385 -9.76 -11.47 -3.19
N LEU A 386 -10.42 -11.11 -2.08
CA LEU A 386 -9.80 -10.35 -1.01
C LEU A 386 -8.66 -11.12 -0.35
N ALA A 387 -8.81 -12.43 -0.19
CA ALA A 387 -7.78 -13.29 0.37
C ALA A 387 -6.54 -13.36 -0.55
N SER A 388 -6.73 -13.47 -1.86
CA SER A 388 -5.61 -13.42 -2.80
C SER A 388 -4.88 -12.07 -2.78
N LEU A 389 -5.61 -10.98 -2.57
CA LEU A 389 -5.05 -9.63 -2.55
C LEU A 389 -4.30 -9.31 -1.23
N LEU A 390 -4.85 -9.71 -0.07
CA LEU A 390 -4.44 -9.19 1.24
C LEU A 390 -3.92 -10.25 2.22
N SER A 391 -4.10 -11.54 1.96
CA SER A 391 -3.77 -12.57 2.95
C SER A 391 -3.03 -13.78 2.41
N GLY A 392 -2.56 -13.75 1.14
CA GLY A 392 -1.89 -14.92 0.55
C GLY A 392 -2.80 -16.15 0.42
N GLY A 393 -4.11 -15.93 0.23
CA GLY A 393 -5.12 -16.97 0.11
C GLY A 393 -5.78 -17.41 1.43
N ASN A 394 -5.43 -16.81 2.56
CA ASN A 394 -6.05 -17.17 3.86
C ASN A 394 -7.40 -16.47 4.02
N HIS A 395 -8.49 -17.22 3.76
CA HIS A 395 -9.87 -16.73 3.86
C HIS A 395 -10.23 -16.33 5.29
N ARG A 396 -9.81 -17.12 6.29
CA ARG A 396 -10.17 -16.89 7.69
C ARG A 396 -9.78 -15.50 8.18
N VAL A 397 -8.59 -15.03 7.84
CA VAL A 397 -8.11 -13.70 8.24
C VAL A 397 -8.99 -12.58 7.67
N ILE A 398 -9.46 -12.75 6.43
CA ILE A 398 -10.39 -11.79 5.79
C ILE A 398 -11.75 -11.82 6.47
N GLU A 399 -12.30 -13.00 6.69
CA GLU A 399 -13.61 -13.19 7.34
C GLU A 399 -13.64 -12.58 8.74
N GLU A 400 -12.61 -12.84 9.56
CA GLU A 400 -12.47 -12.27 10.90
C GLU A 400 -12.44 -10.74 10.87
N ALA A 401 -11.71 -10.13 9.92
CA ALA A 401 -11.67 -8.69 9.76
C ALA A 401 -13.03 -8.11 9.33
N LEU A 402 -13.70 -8.74 8.37
CA LEU A 402 -15.01 -8.30 7.89
C LEU A 402 -16.10 -8.48 8.96
N LYS A 403 -16.10 -9.58 9.72
CA LYS A 403 -17.00 -9.80 10.86
C LYS A 403 -16.87 -8.69 11.89
N LYS A 404 -15.64 -8.29 12.24
CA LYS A 404 -15.40 -7.17 13.15
C LYS A 404 -15.95 -5.84 12.62
N LEU A 405 -15.79 -5.57 11.32
CA LEU A 405 -16.32 -4.35 10.70
C LEU A 405 -17.85 -4.32 10.69
N ILE A 406 -18.51 -5.46 10.44
CA ILE A 406 -19.97 -5.60 10.47
C ILE A 406 -20.46 -5.41 11.91
N ALA A 407 -19.89 -6.14 12.86
CA ALA A 407 -20.26 -6.06 14.26
C ALA A 407 -20.16 -4.63 14.81
N LEU A 408 -19.06 -3.94 14.47
CA LEU A 408 -18.86 -2.53 14.81
C LEU A 408 -19.99 -1.63 14.28
N ARG A 409 -20.40 -1.82 13.02
CA ARG A 409 -21.46 -1.01 12.41
C ARG A 409 -22.82 -1.27 13.05
N VAL A 410 -23.16 -2.54 13.27
CA VAL A 410 -24.44 -2.92 13.89
C VAL A 410 -24.53 -2.38 15.31
N PHE A 411 -23.49 -2.62 16.12
CA PHE A 411 -23.42 -2.15 17.50
C PHE A 411 -23.54 -0.63 17.61
N MET A 412 -22.69 0.11 16.86
CA MET A 412 -22.67 1.57 16.95
C MET A 412 -23.92 2.22 16.34
N ARG A 413 -24.55 1.59 15.36
CA ARG A 413 -25.85 2.05 14.86
C ARG A 413 -26.92 1.92 15.92
N GLY A 414 -26.97 0.80 16.62
CA GLY A 414 -27.89 0.59 17.73
C GLY A 414 -27.69 1.62 18.83
N GLU A 415 -26.45 1.80 19.28
CA GLU A 415 -26.10 2.82 20.28
C GLU A 415 -26.55 4.23 19.87
N ASN A 416 -26.23 4.65 18.63
CA ASN A 416 -26.53 6.00 18.15
C ASN A 416 -28.03 6.24 17.95
N LEU A 417 -28.77 5.22 17.57
CA LEU A 417 -30.23 5.28 17.34
C LEU A 417 -31.05 4.87 18.57
N LYS A 418 -30.40 4.48 19.66
CA LYS A 418 -31.02 3.94 20.89
C LYS A 418 -31.93 2.73 20.63
N LEU A 419 -31.48 1.86 19.72
CA LEU A 419 -32.13 0.60 19.39
C LEU A 419 -31.54 -0.53 20.27
N PRO A 420 -32.32 -1.56 20.62
CA PRO A 420 -31.77 -2.72 21.30
C PRO A 420 -30.76 -3.43 20.40
N VAL A 421 -29.58 -3.71 20.93
CA VAL A 421 -28.50 -4.46 20.25
C VAL A 421 -28.21 -5.72 21.05
N ASP A 422 -28.16 -6.86 20.35
CA ASP A 422 -27.74 -8.10 20.98
C ASP A 422 -26.23 -8.03 21.30
N PRO A 423 -25.82 -8.17 22.58
CA PRO A 423 -24.42 -8.16 22.96
C PRO A 423 -23.60 -9.30 22.31
N ALA A 424 -24.25 -10.40 21.91
CA ALA A 424 -23.59 -11.52 21.24
C ALA A 424 -22.89 -11.08 19.93
N VAL A 425 -23.40 -10.06 19.25
CA VAL A 425 -22.83 -9.50 18.03
C VAL A 425 -21.36 -9.14 18.17
N LEU A 426 -21.00 -8.48 19.27
CA LEU A 426 -19.60 -8.11 19.52
C LEU A 426 -18.76 -9.32 19.94
N GLN A 427 -19.32 -10.20 20.79
CA GLN A 427 -18.61 -11.37 21.31
C GLN A 427 -18.22 -12.33 20.20
N GLU A 428 -19.12 -12.61 19.24
CA GLU A 428 -18.85 -13.44 18.07
C GLU A 428 -17.75 -12.87 17.16
N ALA A 429 -17.63 -11.54 17.13
CA ALA A 429 -16.55 -10.86 16.42
C ALA A 429 -15.25 -10.70 17.24
N GLY A 430 -15.22 -11.21 18.50
CA GLY A 430 -14.08 -11.06 19.37
C GLY A 430 -13.83 -9.63 19.81
N LEU A 431 -14.89 -8.83 19.96
CA LEU A 431 -14.84 -7.45 20.43
C LEU A 431 -15.63 -7.31 21.75
N ASP A 432 -15.17 -6.42 22.61
CA ASP A 432 -15.97 -5.90 23.69
C ASP A 432 -16.50 -4.48 23.34
N GLU A 433 -17.39 -3.96 24.17
CA GLU A 433 -18.01 -2.66 23.97
C GLU A 433 -16.99 -1.51 23.96
N ALA A 434 -15.98 -1.56 24.85
CA ALA A 434 -14.96 -0.54 24.93
C ALA A 434 -14.07 -0.53 23.66
N ALA A 435 -13.71 -1.71 23.18
CA ALA A 435 -12.98 -1.90 21.91
C ALA A 435 -13.78 -1.38 20.72
N ALA A 436 -15.08 -1.71 20.65
CA ALA A 436 -15.96 -1.24 19.60
C ALA A 436 -16.07 0.30 19.60
N LYS A 437 -16.28 0.93 20.74
CA LYS A 437 -16.34 2.39 20.87
C LYS A 437 -14.99 3.05 20.53
N ARG A 438 -13.86 2.43 20.89
CA ARG A 438 -12.51 2.92 20.56
C ARG A 438 -12.25 2.84 19.05
N LEU A 439 -12.61 1.73 18.40
CA LEU A 439 -12.50 1.58 16.94
C LEU A 439 -13.40 2.58 16.20
N TYR A 440 -14.64 2.71 16.63
CA TYR A 440 -15.58 3.67 16.02
C TYR A 440 -15.04 5.10 16.12
N ARG A 441 -14.54 5.49 17.32
CA ARG A 441 -13.90 6.78 17.50
C ARG A 441 -12.74 6.98 16.54
N LEU A 442 -11.86 5.98 16.38
CA LEU A 442 -10.71 6.04 15.48
C LEU A 442 -11.15 6.20 14.03
N PHE A 443 -12.21 5.50 13.61
CA PHE A 443 -12.66 5.53 12.22
C PHE A 443 -13.49 6.77 11.86
N THR A 444 -14.23 7.35 12.77
CA THR A 444 -15.21 8.40 12.48
C THR A 444 -14.84 9.77 13.05
N VAL A 445 -14.37 9.83 14.29
CA VAL A 445 -14.24 11.08 15.05
C VAL A 445 -12.78 11.52 15.18
N ALA A 446 -11.82 10.59 15.11
CA ALA A 446 -10.40 10.86 15.37
C ALA A 446 -9.86 12.06 14.58
N GLY A 447 -9.25 12.97 15.31
CA GLY A 447 -8.59 14.15 14.77
C GLY A 447 -7.30 13.83 14.00
N TYR A 448 -6.64 14.87 13.52
CA TYR A 448 -5.39 14.71 12.78
C TYR A 448 -4.30 14.00 13.59
N ASN A 449 -4.07 14.43 14.83
CA ASN A 449 -3.01 13.91 15.69
C ASN A 449 -3.28 12.49 16.19
N GLU A 450 -4.54 12.08 16.27
CA GLU A 450 -4.90 10.71 16.66
C GLU A 450 -4.69 9.72 15.49
N ARG A 451 -4.87 10.19 14.24
CA ARG A 451 -4.64 9.39 13.03
C ARG A 451 -3.20 9.41 12.56
N ASN A 452 -2.43 10.43 12.92
CA ASN A 452 -1.05 10.63 12.49
C ASN A 452 -0.15 10.86 13.70
N VAL A 453 0.40 9.76 14.21
CA VAL A 453 1.31 9.79 15.37
C VAL A 453 2.74 9.65 14.85
N ILE A 454 3.36 10.80 14.59
CA ILE A 454 4.67 10.91 13.95
C ILE A 454 5.57 11.72 14.87
N PRO A 455 6.63 11.11 15.45
CA PRO A 455 7.60 11.85 16.22
C PRO A 455 8.47 12.72 15.31
N ALA A 456 8.81 13.92 15.75
CA ALA A 456 9.82 14.72 15.08
C ALA A 456 11.18 14.06 15.27
N GLN A 457 11.96 14.00 14.20
CA GLN A 457 13.35 13.51 14.26
C GLN A 457 14.32 14.69 14.26
N GLN A 458 15.28 14.63 15.18
CA GLN A 458 16.49 15.40 14.99
C GLN A 458 17.31 14.69 13.90
N ARG A 459 17.68 15.46 12.86
CA ARG A 459 18.43 14.98 11.72
C ARG A 459 19.86 14.66 12.16
N GLU A 460 20.11 13.44 12.65
CA GLU A 460 21.45 12.94 12.78
C GLU A 460 21.96 12.59 11.39
N MET A 461 23.09 13.19 11.01
CA MET A 461 23.79 12.80 9.79
C MET A 461 24.30 11.39 9.97
N GLN A 462 23.57 10.39 9.48
CA GLN A 462 24.10 9.04 9.42
C GLN A 462 25.27 8.98 8.42
N ASP A 463 26.33 8.28 8.84
CA ASP A 463 27.49 8.00 7.99
C ASP A 463 27.01 7.40 6.65
N PRO A 464 27.33 8.02 5.50
CA PRO A 464 26.97 7.52 4.18
C PRO A 464 27.42 6.08 3.92
N GLN A 465 28.51 5.63 4.55
CA GLN A 465 28.99 4.25 4.44
C GLN A 465 28.07 3.27 5.17
N LYS A 466 27.53 3.62 6.34
CA LYS A 466 26.57 2.80 7.06
C LYS A 466 25.25 2.68 6.28
N ARG A 467 24.81 3.73 5.59
CA ARG A 467 23.61 3.68 4.72
C ARG A 467 23.69 2.60 3.63
N ARG A 468 24.87 2.40 3.06
CA ARG A 468 25.11 1.44 1.97
C ARG A 468 25.19 -0.02 2.43
N GLN A 469 25.27 -0.25 3.71
CA GLN A 469 25.38 -1.58 4.30
C GLN A 469 24.03 -2.27 4.50
N THR A 470 22.94 -1.56 4.38
CA THR A 470 21.59 -2.05 4.62
C THR A 470 20.94 -2.48 3.31
N ALA A 471 21.08 -3.73 2.91
CA ALA A 471 20.37 -4.32 1.78
C ALA A 471 19.98 -5.77 2.08
N GLY A 472 18.76 -6.14 1.76
CA GLY A 472 18.24 -7.49 1.93
C GLY A 472 17.68 -7.79 3.32
N PHE A 473 17.74 -9.04 3.70
CA PHE A 473 17.16 -9.51 4.95
C PHE A 473 17.74 -8.85 6.18
N GLY A 474 16.87 -8.42 7.05
CA GLY A 474 17.25 -7.87 8.33
C GLY A 474 18.28 -6.77 8.12
N ILE A 475 17.83 -5.71 7.91
CA ILE A 475 18.29 -4.35 7.67
C ILE A 475 19.72 -4.03 8.11
N LEU A 476 20.34 -4.73 9.00
CA LEU A 476 21.68 -4.52 9.52
C LEU A 476 22.41 -5.85 9.75
N LYS A 477 22.12 -6.90 9.01
CA LYS A 477 23.01 -8.08 9.06
C LYS A 477 24.39 -7.67 8.58
N LYS A 478 25.39 -8.06 9.38
CA LYS A 478 26.81 -7.86 9.16
C LYS A 478 27.16 -7.96 7.70
N THR A 479 27.78 -6.93 7.18
CA THR A 479 28.32 -6.91 5.83
C THR A 479 29.48 -7.89 5.71
N ARG A 480 29.69 -8.41 4.50
CA ARG A 480 30.95 -9.10 4.16
C ARG A 480 32.11 -8.17 4.51
N GLY A 481 32.72 -8.37 5.65
CA GLY A 481 33.87 -7.56 6.11
C GLY A 481 33.94 -7.40 7.62
N ASP A 482 32.86 -7.55 8.35
CA ASP A 482 32.89 -7.64 9.80
C ASP A 482 33.27 -9.07 10.20
N LYS A 483 34.60 -9.31 10.27
CA LYS A 483 35.20 -10.47 10.95
C LYS A 483 35.36 -10.15 12.41
#